data_ad5b56035f432eb7248d26eae17579f0
#
_entry.id   ad5b56035f432eb7248d26eae17579f0
#
_cell.length_a   1.000
_cell.length_b   1.000
_cell.length_c   1.000
_cell.angle_alpha   90.00
_cell.angle_beta   90.00
_cell.angle_gamma   90.00
#
_symmetry.space_group_name_H-M   'P 1'
#
loop_
_entity.id
_entity.type
_entity.pdbx_description
1 polymer ?
#
loop_
_entity_poly.entity_id
_entity_poly.type
_entity_poly.pdbx_seq_one_letter_code
_entity_poly.pdbx_strand_id
1 'polypeptide(L)'
;ANWATTRSDASRSIDSGPPMAPELDRQPLLDDPSFRGVAFCRELSARVDAWLRRLWEAADAPTSGAALVAVGGYGRGELSPGSDLDVWLIHAPRTDVSALADRVWYPIWDSDVKLGHAVRTVKESLALASDDLDTATAVLSVRHLAGDESLSAELAEKGLALWRKRSRRWLEEMDRGIRDRHEKAGEVAFLLEPDLKNGRGGLRDVHAIDWAALAGMPLLAGDDVAVAEAYELLLSARVELHRRTGRAA
;
A
#
# COMPACT_ATOMS: atom_id res chain seq x y z
N ALA A 1 32.27 -47.92 -53.13
CA ALA A 1 31.27 -46.89 -53.12
C ALA A 1 31.18 -46.37 -51.65
N ASN A 2 31.82 -45.21 -51.40
CA ASN A 2 31.82 -44.46 -50.16
C ASN A 2 30.62 -43.51 -50.20
N TRP A 3 29.81 -43.53 -49.16
CA TRP A 3 28.93 -42.41 -48.89
C TRP A 3 29.12 -41.93 -47.44
N ALA A 4 29.56 -40.68 -47.36
CA ALA A 4 29.79 -39.98 -46.12
C ALA A 4 28.48 -39.43 -45.59
N THR A 5 28.16 -39.79 -44.36
CA THR A 5 27.03 -39.29 -43.57
C THR A 5 27.34 -37.88 -43.07
N THR A 6 26.68 -36.89 -43.60
CA THR A 6 26.71 -35.51 -43.08
C THR A 6 25.89 -35.45 -41.81
N ARG A 7 26.52 -35.26 -40.65
CA ARG A 7 25.85 -34.92 -39.40
C ARG A 7 25.42 -33.43 -39.45
N SER A 8 24.15 -33.21 -39.49
CA SER A 8 23.54 -31.91 -39.26
C SER A 8 23.69 -31.58 -37.78
N ASP A 9 24.50 -30.58 -37.51
CA ASP A 9 24.63 -29.97 -36.17
C ASP A 9 23.41 -29.07 -35.94
N ALA A 10 22.37 -29.62 -35.35
CA ALA A 10 21.25 -28.84 -34.85
C ALA A 10 21.66 -28.28 -33.49
N SER A 11 22.22 -27.07 -33.48
CA SER A 11 22.35 -26.27 -32.26
C SER A 11 20.98 -26.08 -31.62
N ARG A 12 20.70 -26.85 -30.58
CA ARG A 12 19.56 -26.58 -29.70
C ARG A 12 19.77 -25.21 -29.09
N SER A 13 18.97 -24.24 -29.53
CA SER A 13 18.75 -23.01 -28.77
C SER A 13 18.37 -23.41 -27.33
N ILE A 14 19.17 -22.97 -26.39
CA ILE A 14 18.84 -23.05 -24.97
C ILE A 14 17.56 -22.25 -24.81
N ASP A 15 16.46 -22.96 -24.54
CA ASP A 15 15.18 -22.37 -24.17
C ASP A 15 15.43 -21.58 -22.87
N SER A 16 15.53 -20.26 -23.00
CA SER A 16 15.59 -19.37 -21.86
C SER A 16 14.25 -19.49 -21.17
N GLY A 17 14.21 -20.17 -20.05
CA GLY A 17 13.03 -20.25 -19.17
C GLY A 17 12.40 -18.85 -18.98
N PRO A 18 11.15 -18.79 -18.55
CA PRO A 18 10.47 -17.50 -18.39
C PRO A 18 11.35 -16.53 -17.60
N PRO A 19 11.41 -15.25 -17.99
CA PRO A 19 12.25 -14.28 -17.31
C PRO A 19 11.90 -14.29 -15.82
N MET A 20 12.93 -14.43 -14.98
CA MET A 20 12.73 -14.39 -13.52
C MET A 20 11.98 -13.11 -13.14
N ALA A 21 10.96 -13.26 -12.30
CA ALA A 21 10.22 -12.11 -11.80
C ALA A 21 11.18 -11.10 -11.14
N PRO A 22 10.98 -9.79 -11.35
CA PRO A 22 11.79 -8.77 -10.71
C PRO A 22 11.80 -8.95 -9.19
N GLU A 23 12.97 -8.92 -8.57
CA GLU A 23 13.12 -9.04 -7.12
C GLU A 23 12.99 -7.68 -6.45
N LEU A 24 12.41 -7.67 -5.23
CA LEU A 24 12.34 -6.48 -4.38
C LEU A 24 13.61 -6.37 -3.53
N ASP A 25 14.55 -5.51 -3.94
CA ASP A 25 15.76 -5.23 -3.17
C ASP A 25 15.49 -4.15 -2.10
N ARG A 26 15.20 -4.59 -0.87
CA ARG A 26 15.00 -3.73 0.30
C ARG A 26 16.16 -3.77 1.29
N GLN A 27 17.05 -4.75 1.18
CA GLN A 27 18.11 -4.98 2.18
C GLN A 27 19.06 -3.78 2.33
N PRO A 28 19.57 -3.14 1.27
CA PRO A 28 20.44 -1.99 1.41
C PRO A 28 19.80 -0.83 2.19
N LEU A 29 18.48 -0.64 2.08
CA LEU A 29 17.76 0.39 2.83
C LEU A 29 17.59 -0.02 4.30
N LEU A 30 17.35 -1.31 4.57
CA LEU A 30 17.25 -1.83 5.94
C LEU A 30 18.56 -1.67 6.71
N ASP A 31 19.68 -1.81 6.02
CA ASP A 31 21.03 -1.74 6.61
C ASP A 31 21.55 -0.30 6.74
N ASP A 32 20.92 0.68 6.09
CA ASP A 32 21.35 2.08 6.12
C ASP A 32 20.70 2.85 7.28
N PRO A 33 21.45 3.21 8.34
CA PRO A 33 20.91 3.92 9.50
C PRO A 33 20.64 5.41 9.22
N SER A 34 21.05 5.95 8.08
CA SER A 34 20.79 7.33 7.71
C SER A 34 19.32 7.58 7.34
N PHE A 35 18.63 6.56 6.84
CA PHE A 35 17.20 6.63 6.57
C PHE A 35 16.39 6.31 7.83
N ARG A 36 15.57 7.29 8.29
CA ARG A 36 14.72 7.16 9.48
C ARG A 36 13.35 7.76 9.22
N GLY A 37 12.37 7.38 10.06
CA GLY A 37 11.04 7.98 10.07
C GLY A 37 10.39 8.07 8.70
N VAL A 38 9.86 9.24 8.38
CA VAL A 38 9.18 9.50 7.10
C VAL A 38 10.12 9.29 5.91
N ALA A 39 11.41 9.67 6.02
CA ALA A 39 12.37 9.50 4.93
C ALA A 39 12.58 8.01 4.58
N PHE A 40 12.69 7.14 5.60
CA PHE A 40 12.74 5.70 5.39
C PHE A 40 11.45 5.17 4.72
N CYS A 41 10.29 5.55 5.24
CA CYS A 41 9.02 5.09 4.73
C CYS A 41 8.80 5.48 3.26
N ARG A 42 9.18 6.70 2.89
CA ARG A 42 9.10 7.19 1.50
C ARG A 42 10.04 6.44 0.57
N GLU A 43 11.28 6.23 0.99
CA GLU A 43 12.26 5.50 0.19
C GLU A 43 11.85 4.03 -0.01
N LEU A 44 11.38 3.36 1.06
CA LEU A 44 10.86 2.00 0.94
C LEU A 44 9.65 1.95 0.00
N SER A 45 8.72 2.89 0.14
CA SER A 45 7.55 2.98 -0.74
C SER A 45 7.96 3.19 -2.20
N ALA A 46 8.96 4.05 -2.46
CA ALA A 46 9.46 4.29 -3.82
C ALA A 46 10.12 3.03 -4.45
N ARG A 47 10.87 2.25 -3.66
CA ARG A 47 11.44 0.97 -4.11
C ARG A 47 10.36 -0.06 -4.44
N VAL A 48 9.34 -0.16 -3.58
CA VAL A 48 8.19 -1.03 -3.82
C VAL A 48 7.42 -0.57 -5.06
N ASP A 49 7.21 0.72 -5.25
CA ASP A 49 6.57 1.28 -6.45
C ASP A 49 7.32 0.87 -7.73
N ALA A 50 8.64 1.04 -7.72
CA ALA A 50 9.47 0.66 -8.87
C ALA A 50 9.43 -0.85 -9.14
N TRP A 51 9.39 -1.66 -8.09
CA TRP A 51 9.24 -3.11 -8.20
C TRP A 51 7.88 -3.50 -8.77
N LEU A 52 6.77 -2.95 -8.27
CA LEU A 52 5.42 -3.25 -8.75
C LEU A 52 5.21 -2.77 -10.20
N ARG A 53 5.82 -1.64 -10.61
CA ARG A 53 5.80 -1.21 -12.02
C ARG A 53 6.50 -2.21 -12.92
N ARG A 54 7.67 -2.74 -12.51
CA ARG A 54 8.36 -3.80 -13.27
C ARG A 54 7.53 -5.09 -13.36
N LEU A 55 6.82 -5.46 -12.28
CA LEU A 55 5.89 -6.61 -12.33
C LEU A 55 4.73 -6.36 -13.29
N TRP A 56 4.18 -5.15 -13.30
CA TRP A 56 3.13 -4.75 -14.24
C TRP A 56 3.59 -4.83 -15.69
N GLU A 57 4.79 -4.35 -15.98
CA GLU A 57 5.42 -4.45 -17.30
C GLU A 57 5.71 -5.91 -17.70
N ALA A 58 6.26 -6.71 -16.78
CA ALA A 58 6.55 -8.13 -17.01
C ALA A 58 5.27 -8.97 -17.19
N ALA A 59 4.14 -8.52 -16.64
CA ALA A 59 2.83 -9.14 -16.84
C ALA A 59 2.20 -8.79 -18.19
N ASP A 60 2.90 -8.03 -19.05
CA ASP A 60 2.35 -7.51 -20.32
C ASP A 60 0.99 -6.83 -20.09
N ALA A 61 0.92 -6.01 -19.05
CA ALA A 61 -0.31 -5.40 -18.60
C ALA A 61 -0.70 -4.19 -19.47
N PRO A 62 -2.00 -3.94 -19.70
CA PRO A 62 -2.45 -2.88 -20.57
C PRO A 62 -2.20 -1.50 -19.95
N THR A 63 -2.05 -0.48 -20.82
CA THR A 63 -1.96 0.93 -20.42
C THR A 63 -3.33 1.59 -20.21
N SER A 64 -4.42 0.90 -20.55
CA SER A 64 -5.80 1.38 -20.43
C SER A 64 -6.74 0.27 -19.97
N GLY A 65 -7.80 0.65 -19.27
CA GLY A 65 -8.84 -0.27 -18.81
C GLY A 65 -8.50 -1.06 -17.54
N ALA A 66 -7.26 -0.98 -17.04
CA ALA A 66 -6.85 -1.53 -15.75
C ALA A 66 -5.76 -0.66 -15.12
N ALA A 67 -5.77 -0.53 -13.80
CA ALA A 67 -4.78 0.22 -13.04
C ALA A 67 -4.40 -0.52 -11.76
N LEU A 68 -3.13 -0.44 -11.39
CA LEU A 68 -2.64 -0.86 -10.09
C LEU A 68 -2.55 0.37 -9.18
N VAL A 69 -3.10 0.28 -7.98
CA VAL A 69 -3.11 1.39 -7.02
C VAL A 69 -2.66 0.92 -5.64
N ALA A 70 -1.90 1.76 -4.95
CA ALA A 70 -1.61 1.62 -3.52
C ALA A 70 -2.72 2.27 -2.70
N VAL A 71 -3.07 1.66 -1.57
CA VAL A 71 -4.07 2.19 -0.64
C VAL A 71 -3.57 2.10 0.80
N GLY A 72 -4.32 2.64 1.75
CA GLY A 72 -3.98 2.57 3.17
C GLY A 72 -2.62 3.18 3.50
N GLY A 73 -1.84 2.54 4.36
CA GLY A 73 -0.50 2.99 4.76
C GLY A 73 0.46 3.05 3.58
N TYR A 74 0.39 2.09 2.66
CA TYR A 74 1.19 2.11 1.45
C TYR A 74 0.79 3.26 0.51
N GLY A 75 -0.51 3.52 0.37
CA GLY A 75 -1.00 4.67 -0.40
C GLY A 75 -0.46 6.00 0.11
N ARG A 76 -0.34 6.17 1.44
CA ARG A 76 0.25 7.35 2.08
C ARG A 76 1.78 7.42 2.07
N GLY A 77 2.46 6.36 1.55
CA GLY A 77 3.92 6.29 1.56
C GLY A 77 4.52 5.99 2.94
N GLU A 78 3.80 5.25 3.79
CA GLU A 78 4.14 4.96 5.18
C GLU A 78 4.66 3.52 5.40
N LEU A 79 5.22 2.88 4.38
CA LEU A 79 5.75 1.54 4.54
C LEU A 79 6.91 1.52 5.54
N SER A 80 6.74 0.75 6.60
CA SER A 80 7.81 0.37 7.54
C SER A 80 8.32 -1.03 7.19
N PRO A 81 9.48 -1.48 7.71
CA PRO A 81 10.07 -2.78 7.33
C PRO A 81 9.14 -3.99 7.45
N GLY A 82 8.24 -3.99 8.43
CA GLY A 82 7.25 -5.06 8.65
C GLY A 82 5.83 -4.73 8.19
N SER A 83 5.64 -3.71 7.35
CA SER A 83 4.31 -3.34 6.84
C SER A 83 3.80 -4.32 5.80
N ASP A 84 2.49 -4.58 5.83
CA ASP A 84 1.79 -5.23 4.73
C ASP A 84 1.68 -4.27 3.53
N LEU A 85 1.64 -4.80 2.31
CA LEU A 85 1.36 -4.04 1.10
C LEU A 85 -0.13 -4.11 0.79
N ASP A 86 -0.80 -2.97 0.81
CA ASP A 86 -2.20 -2.86 0.39
C ASP A 86 -2.26 -2.35 -1.05
N VAL A 87 -2.55 -3.25 -1.99
CA VAL A 87 -2.55 -3.00 -3.43
C VAL A 87 -3.85 -3.46 -4.06
N TRP A 88 -4.53 -2.58 -4.80
CA TRP A 88 -5.74 -2.94 -5.53
C TRP A 88 -5.50 -2.88 -7.04
N LEU A 89 -6.09 -3.83 -7.76
CA LEU A 89 -6.24 -3.81 -9.21
C LEU A 89 -7.64 -3.28 -9.52
N ILE A 90 -7.67 -2.06 -10.06
CA ILE A 90 -8.92 -1.40 -10.46
C ILE A 90 -9.08 -1.59 -11.97
N HIS A 91 -10.29 -1.97 -12.40
CA HIS A 91 -10.53 -2.21 -13.82
C HIS A 91 -11.82 -1.57 -14.33
N ALA A 92 -11.87 -1.33 -15.63
CA ALA A 92 -13.07 -0.83 -16.29
C ALA A 92 -14.18 -1.90 -16.26
N PRO A 93 -15.47 -1.51 -16.26
CA PRO A 93 -16.56 -2.47 -16.30
C PRO A 93 -16.45 -3.41 -17.52
N ARG A 94 -16.75 -4.69 -17.32
CA ARG A 94 -16.71 -5.75 -18.35
C ARG A 94 -15.32 -6.08 -18.90
N THR A 95 -14.25 -5.58 -18.29
CA THR A 95 -12.89 -6.01 -18.60
C THR A 95 -12.56 -7.27 -17.81
N ASP A 96 -12.22 -8.36 -18.49
CA ASP A 96 -11.68 -9.55 -17.82
C ASP A 96 -10.22 -9.31 -17.50
N VAL A 97 -9.92 -9.27 -16.22
CA VAL A 97 -8.56 -9.06 -15.69
C VAL A 97 -8.04 -10.27 -14.92
N SER A 98 -8.72 -11.41 -14.98
CA SER A 98 -8.37 -12.60 -14.18
C SER A 98 -6.94 -13.06 -14.44
N ALA A 99 -6.58 -13.26 -15.71
CA ALA A 99 -5.23 -13.67 -16.09
C ALA A 99 -4.16 -12.60 -15.80
N LEU A 100 -4.53 -11.32 -15.85
CA LEU A 100 -3.65 -10.21 -15.45
C LEU A 100 -3.43 -10.23 -13.95
N ALA A 101 -4.49 -10.36 -13.18
CA ALA A 101 -4.43 -10.44 -11.71
C ALA A 101 -3.48 -11.56 -11.27
N ASP A 102 -3.62 -12.77 -11.83
CA ASP A 102 -2.73 -13.88 -11.53
C ASP A 102 -1.26 -13.54 -11.83
N ARG A 103 -0.95 -12.99 -13.01
CA ARG A 103 0.42 -12.62 -13.38
C ARG A 103 1.04 -11.54 -12.48
N VAL A 104 0.21 -10.66 -11.91
CA VAL A 104 0.67 -9.61 -10.99
C VAL A 104 0.80 -10.16 -9.56
N TRP A 105 -0.17 -10.97 -9.08
CA TRP A 105 -0.19 -11.40 -7.68
C TRP A 105 0.79 -12.54 -7.37
N TYR A 106 0.95 -13.52 -8.28
CA TYR A 106 1.85 -14.66 -8.02
C TYR A 106 3.27 -14.24 -7.65
N PRO A 107 3.95 -13.34 -8.41
CA PRO A 107 5.29 -12.90 -8.04
C PRO A 107 5.36 -12.16 -6.70
N ILE A 108 4.26 -11.51 -6.28
CA ILE A 108 4.20 -10.84 -4.97
C ILE A 108 4.05 -11.87 -3.86
N TRP A 109 3.22 -12.89 -4.05
CA TRP A 109 3.07 -13.98 -3.07
C TRP A 109 4.32 -14.83 -2.91
N ASP A 110 5.12 -14.97 -3.98
CA ASP A 110 6.41 -15.66 -3.94
C ASP A 110 7.52 -14.83 -3.26
N SER A 111 7.28 -13.52 -3.05
CA SER A 111 8.15 -12.68 -2.24
C SER A 111 7.73 -12.75 -0.77
N ASP A 112 8.68 -12.62 0.16
CA ASP A 112 8.41 -12.61 1.61
C ASP A 112 7.64 -11.36 2.09
N VAL A 113 6.67 -10.87 1.28
CA VAL A 113 5.89 -9.67 1.58
C VAL A 113 4.42 -10.03 1.77
N LYS A 114 3.85 -9.60 2.88
CA LYS A 114 2.42 -9.76 3.11
C LYS A 114 1.62 -8.82 2.21
N LEU A 115 0.65 -9.36 1.49
CA LEU A 115 -0.16 -8.63 0.53
C LEU A 115 -1.63 -8.58 0.96
N GLY A 116 -2.15 -7.38 1.20
CA GLY A 116 -3.56 -7.06 1.16
C GLY A 116 -3.94 -6.68 -0.27
N HIS A 117 -4.85 -7.41 -0.92
CA HIS A 117 -5.18 -7.16 -2.32
C HIS A 117 -6.68 -7.22 -2.59
N ALA A 118 -7.08 -6.54 -3.67
CA ALA A 118 -8.43 -6.62 -4.21
C ALA A 118 -8.41 -6.40 -5.72
N VAL A 119 -9.39 -7.01 -6.41
CA VAL A 119 -9.67 -6.78 -7.83
C VAL A 119 -11.11 -6.27 -7.92
N ARG A 120 -11.31 -5.03 -8.37
CA ARG A 120 -12.60 -4.35 -8.32
C ARG A 120 -12.72 -3.28 -9.40
N THR A 121 -13.94 -2.96 -9.78
CA THR A 121 -14.23 -1.73 -10.50
C THR A 121 -14.26 -0.53 -9.54
N VAL A 122 -14.17 0.70 -10.07
CA VAL A 122 -14.38 1.92 -9.28
C VAL A 122 -15.75 1.90 -8.57
N LYS A 123 -16.80 1.45 -9.27
CA LYS A 123 -18.15 1.37 -8.70
C LYS A 123 -18.24 0.42 -7.51
N GLU A 124 -17.64 -0.76 -7.59
CA GLU A 124 -17.63 -1.75 -6.50
C GLU A 124 -16.82 -1.24 -5.31
N SER A 125 -15.66 -0.62 -5.55
CA SER A 125 -14.84 -0.01 -4.50
C SER A 125 -15.61 1.07 -3.75
N LEU A 126 -16.33 1.96 -4.46
CA LEU A 126 -17.14 3.00 -3.85
C LEU A 126 -18.38 2.46 -3.14
N ALA A 127 -19.00 1.39 -3.65
CA ALA A 127 -20.11 0.73 -2.98
C ALA A 127 -19.67 0.17 -1.61
N LEU A 128 -18.54 -0.53 -1.56
CA LEU A 128 -17.98 -1.01 -0.30
C LEU A 128 -17.58 0.15 0.62
N ALA A 129 -16.86 1.16 0.10
CA ALA A 129 -16.49 2.35 0.86
C ALA A 129 -17.69 3.14 1.38
N SER A 130 -18.90 2.90 0.87
CA SER A 130 -20.10 3.53 1.40
C SER A 130 -20.57 2.93 2.72
N ASP A 131 -20.18 1.70 3.04
CA ASP A 131 -20.73 0.95 4.16
C ASP A 131 -19.67 0.47 5.17
N ASP A 132 -18.40 0.43 4.74
CA ASP A 132 -17.26 -0.02 5.52
C ASP A 132 -16.23 1.11 5.71
N LEU A 133 -15.95 1.47 6.97
CA LEU A 133 -15.03 2.56 7.34
C LEU A 133 -13.59 2.28 6.91
N ASP A 134 -13.13 1.02 7.03
CA ASP A 134 -11.76 0.66 6.65
C ASP A 134 -11.56 0.84 5.14
N THR A 135 -12.53 0.39 4.32
CA THR A 135 -12.50 0.63 2.87
C THR A 135 -12.62 2.12 2.54
N ALA A 136 -13.48 2.86 3.25
CA ALA A 136 -13.65 4.30 3.03
C ALA A 136 -12.34 5.06 3.28
N THR A 137 -11.63 4.77 4.37
CA THR A 137 -10.34 5.38 4.70
C THR A 137 -9.21 4.90 3.77
N ALA A 138 -9.24 3.65 3.29
CA ALA A 138 -8.31 3.15 2.29
C ALA A 138 -8.43 3.91 0.97
N VAL A 139 -9.65 4.18 0.51
CA VAL A 139 -9.91 4.96 -0.73
C VAL A 139 -9.41 6.41 -0.61
N LEU A 140 -9.41 7.03 0.57
CA LEU A 140 -8.82 8.35 0.77
C LEU A 140 -7.31 8.41 0.53
N SER A 141 -6.65 7.27 0.50
CA SER A 141 -5.20 7.14 0.35
C SER A 141 -4.82 6.53 -1.01
N VAL A 142 -5.73 6.50 -1.97
CA VAL A 142 -5.45 5.96 -3.32
C VAL A 142 -4.30 6.70 -3.97
N ARG A 143 -3.29 5.93 -4.40
CA ARG A 143 -2.14 6.43 -5.15
C ARG A 143 -1.87 5.53 -6.35
N HIS A 144 -1.80 6.13 -7.54
CA HIS A 144 -1.53 5.43 -8.78
C HIS A 144 -0.14 4.80 -8.79
N LEU A 145 -0.03 3.55 -9.24
CA LEU A 145 1.23 2.83 -9.41
C LEU A 145 1.53 2.57 -10.87
N ALA A 146 0.58 1.99 -11.62
CA ALA A 146 0.75 1.62 -13.02
C ALA A 146 -0.61 1.48 -13.74
N GLY A 147 -0.59 1.50 -15.08
CA GLY A 147 -1.76 1.27 -15.94
C GLY A 147 -2.57 2.55 -16.21
N ASP A 148 -3.89 2.44 -16.21
CA ASP A 148 -4.82 3.52 -16.55
C ASP A 148 -5.00 4.51 -15.40
N GLU A 149 -4.27 5.64 -15.46
CA GLU A 149 -4.32 6.68 -14.42
C GLU A 149 -5.72 7.27 -14.25
N SER A 150 -6.57 7.27 -15.29
CA SER A 150 -7.92 7.81 -15.21
C SER A 150 -8.79 7.04 -14.21
N LEU A 151 -8.63 5.72 -14.11
CA LEU A 151 -9.34 4.87 -13.13
C LEU A 151 -8.91 5.19 -11.70
N SER A 152 -7.62 5.43 -11.50
CA SER A 152 -7.07 5.81 -10.18
C SER A 152 -7.58 7.18 -9.74
N ALA A 153 -7.55 8.15 -10.65
CA ALA A 153 -8.04 9.51 -10.42
C ALA A 153 -9.55 9.53 -10.14
N GLU A 154 -10.34 8.78 -10.92
CA GLU A 154 -11.78 8.64 -10.69
C GLU A 154 -12.09 8.07 -9.30
N LEU A 155 -11.36 7.02 -8.90
CA LEU A 155 -11.55 6.39 -7.59
C LEU A 155 -11.21 7.37 -6.46
N ALA A 156 -10.10 8.09 -6.55
CA ALA A 156 -9.67 9.07 -5.55
C ALA A 156 -10.66 10.24 -5.43
N GLU A 157 -11.08 10.83 -6.56
CA GLU A 157 -12.01 11.96 -6.59
C GLU A 157 -13.38 11.58 -6.01
N LYS A 158 -13.96 10.49 -6.52
CA LYS A 158 -15.28 10.02 -6.08
C LYS A 158 -15.24 9.50 -4.65
N GLY A 159 -14.14 8.90 -4.22
CA GLY A 159 -13.92 8.47 -2.84
C GLY A 159 -13.94 9.65 -1.87
N LEU A 160 -13.20 10.72 -2.16
CA LEU A 160 -13.20 11.92 -1.35
C LEU A 160 -14.59 12.60 -1.32
N ALA A 161 -15.28 12.65 -2.47
CA ALA A 161 -16.63 13.17 -2.53
C ALA A 161 -17.62 12.36 -1.69
N LEU A 162 -17.50 11.01 -1.71
CA LEU A 162 -18.31 10.11 -0.89
C LEU A 162 -18.02 10.30 0.59
N TRP A 163 -16.74 10.42 0.99
CA TRP A 163 -16.30 10.68 2.35
C TRP A 163 -16.94 11.95 2.91
N ARG A 164 -16.82 13.05 2.18
CA ARG A 164 -17.42 14.34 2.57
C ARG A 164 -18.95 14.29 2.64
N LYS A 165 -19.60 13.61 1.70
CA LYS A 165 -21.06 13.44 1.71
C LYS A 165 -21.56 12.67 2.92
N ARG A 166 -20.76 11.75 3.46
CA ARG A 166 -21.12 10.90 4.62
C ARG A 166 -20.34 11.27 5.88
N SER A 167 -19.73 12.44 5.92
CA SER A 167 -18.81 12.87 6.98
C SER A 167 -19.35 12.65 8.39
N ARG A 168 -20.63 13.02 8.64
CA ARG A 168 -21.24 12.83 9.96
C ARG A 168 -21.21 11.37 10.42
N ARG A 169 -21.62 10.44 9.54
CA ARG A 169 -21.62 9.02 9.85
C ARG A 169 -20.19 8.53 10.14
N TRP A 170 -19.23 8.92 9.30
CA TRP A 170 -17.86 8.50 9.46
C TRP A 170 -17.21 9.03 10.72
N LEU A 171 -17.46 10.29 11.07
CA LEU A 171 -16.95 10.88 12.31
C LEU A 171 -17.53 10.17 13.55
N GLU A 172 -18.83 9.85 13.57
CA GLU A 172 -19.46 9.10 14.64
C GLU A 172 -18.91 7.65 14.76
N GLU A 173 -18.63 7.00 13.62
CA GLU A 173 -18.08 5.64 13.59
C GLU A 173 -16.60 5.63 14.00
N MET A 174 -15.82 6.60 13.51
CA MET A 174 -14.43 6.80 13.93
C MET A 174 -14.31 7.06 15.44
N ASP A 175 -15.12 7.93 16.01
CA ASP A 175 -15.11 8.25 17.45
C ASP A 175 -15.35 6.99 18.29
N ARG A 176 -16.32 6.15 17.90
CA ARG A 176 -16.54 4.85 18.56
C ARG A 176 -15.34 3.93 18.44
N GLY A 177 -14.81 3.75 17.21
CA GLY A 177 -13.66 2.90 16.96
C GLY A 177 -12.38 3.38 17.65
N ILE A 178 -12.19 4.69 17.83
CA ILE A 178 -11.08 5.27 18.61
C ILE A 178 -11.21 4.89 20.08
N ARG A 179 -12.38 5.04 20.70
CA ARG A 179 -12.60 4.66 22.10
C ARG A 179 -12.34 3.18 22.34
N ASP A 180 -12.94 2.32 21.52
CA ASP A 180 -12.76 0.87 21.63
C ASP A 180 -11.29 0.45 21.47
N ARG A 181 -10.57 1.14 20.60
CA ARG A 181 -9.15 0.90 20.37
C ARG A 181 -8.29 1.35 21.54
N HIS A 182 -8.56 2.54 22.10
CA HIS A 182 -7.84 3.08 23.26
C HIS A 182 -8.04 2.20 24.50
N GLU A 183 -9.24 1.68 24.72
CA GLU A 183 -9.52 0.75 25.83
C GLU A 183 -8.70 -0.55 25.71
N LYS A 184 -8.50 -1.04 24.49
CA LYS A 184 -7.77 -2.30 24.24
C LYS A 184 -6.25 -2.13 24.25
N ALA A 185 -5.75 -1.07 23.65
CA ALA A 185 -4.32 -0.88 23.39
C ALA A 185 -3.61 0.00 24.44
N GLY A 186 -4.34 0.70 25.31
CA GLY A 186 -3.78 1.61 26.31
C GLY A 186 -3.14 2.87 25.71
N GLU A 187 -2.35 3.58 26.52
CA GLU A 187 -1.71 4.85 26.12
C GLU A 187 -0.24 4.67 25.80
N VAL A 188 0.20 5.15 24.61
CA VAL A 188 1.60 5.04 24.15
C VAL A 188 2.58 5.61 25.17
N ALA A 189 2.24 6.74 25.81
CA ALA A 189 3.15 7.44 26.72
C ALA A 189 3.40 6.74 28.06
N PHE A 190 2.54 5.80 28.46
CA PHE A 190 2.56 5.24 29.83
C PHE A 190 2.82 3.73 29.88
N LEU A 191 2.88 3.04 28.75
CA LEU A 191 3.15 1.61 28.71
C LEU A 191 4.64 1.33 28.48
N LEU A 192 5.17 0.29 29.13
CA LEU A 192 6.54 -0.17 28.91
C LEU A 192 6.77 -0.73 27.49
N GLU A 193 5.75 -1.38 26.94
CA GLU A 193 5.70 -1.89 25.58
C GLU A 193 4.48 -1.32 24.84
N PRO A 194 4.54 -0.06 24.39
CA PRO A 194 3.41 0.59 23.77
C PRO A 194 3.14 0.10 22.35
N ASP A 195 1.86 -0.06 21.98
CA ASP A 195 1.45 -0.21 20.61
C ASP A 195 1.49 1.16 19.90
N LEU A 196 2.56 1.43 19.16
CA LEU A 196 2.79 2.70 18.47
C LEU A 196 1.76 2.98 17.36
N LYS A 197 1.05 1.96 16.89
CA LYS A 197 0.02 2.09 15.87
C LYS A 197 -1.36 2.31 16.46
N ASN A 198 -1.75 1.49 17.45
CA ASN A 198 -3.13 1.43 17.94
C ASN A 198 -3.33 2.09 19.29
N GLY A 199 -2.29 2.28 20.09
CA GLY A 199 -2.38 2.95 21.40
C GLY A 199 -2.87 4.39 21.27
N ARG A 200 -3.41 4.92 22.38
CA ARG A 200 -3.80 6.33 22.48
C ARG A 200 -2.55 7.20 22.33
N GLY A 201 -2.60 8.17 21.41
CA GLY A 201 -1.44 8.96 20.98
C GLY A 201 -0.57 8.26 19.94
N GLY A 202 -1.02 7.15 19.34
CA GLY A 202 -0.32 6.43 18.29
C GLY A 202 -0.67 6.89 16.87
N LEU A 203 -0.09 6.24 15.87
CA LEU A 203 -0.22 6.63 14.45
C LEU A 203 -1.67 6.67 13.95
N ARG A 204 -2.55 5.79 14.44
CA ARG A 204 -3.96 5.80 14.04
C ARG A 204 -4.72 7.02 14.54
N ASP A 205 -4.26 7.67 15.62
CA ASP A 205 -4.86 8.92 16.08
C ASP A 205 -4.48 10.09 15.17
N VAL A 206 -3.23 10.11 14.69
CA VAL A 206 -2.80 11.08 13.65
C VAL A 206 -3.64 10.91 12.38
N HIS A 207 -3.79 9.67 11.88
CA HIS A 207 -4.63 9.43 10.70
C HIS A 207 -6.10 9.83 10.92
N ALA A 208 -6.64 9.63 12.12
CA ALA A 208 -8.00 10.05 12.43
C ALA A 208 -8.18 11.57 12.37
N ILE A 209 -7.17 12.34 12.78
CA ILE A 209 -7.16 13.80 12.64
C ILE A 209 -7.17 14.19 11.16
N ASP A 210 -6.34 13.57 10.32
CA ASP A 210 -6.29 13.83 8.87
C ASP A 210 -7.63 13.51 8.20
N TRP A 211 -8.24 12.36 8.53
CA TRP A 211 -9.55 11.99 7.98
C TRP A 211 -10.67 12.91 8.45
N ALA A 212 -10.62 13.40 9.70
CA ALA A 212 -11.56 14.38 10.21
C ALA A 212 -11.41 15.73 9.48
N ALA A 213 -10.19 16.17 9.21
CA ALA A 213 -9.92 17.36 8.41
C ALA A 213 -10.47 17.21 6.97
N LEU A 214 -10.29 16.06 6.32
CA LEU A 214 -10.88 15.75 5.01
C LEU A 214 -12.43 15.74 5.04
N ALA A 215 -13.02 15.43 6.18
CA ALA A 215 -14.46 15.52 6.41
C ALA A 215 -14.96 16.95 6.64
N GLY A 216 -14.06 17.93 6.69
CA GLY A 216 -14.37 19.34 6.90
C GLY A 216 -14.31 19.82 8.35
N MET A 217 -13.74 19.03 9.27
CA MET A 217 -13.49 19.49 10.64
C MET A 217 -12.28 20.43 10.67
N PRO A 218 -12.40 21.62 11.28
CA PRO A 218 -11.26 22.54 11.39
C PRO A 218 -10.25 22.00 12.41
N LEU A 219 -8.97 22.12 12.09
CA LEU A 219 -7.88 21.97 13.05
C LEU A 219 -7.68 23.30 13.81
N LEU A 220 -7.26 23.25 15.06
CA LEU A 220 -6.88 24.45 15.79
C LEU A 220 -5.53 24.98 15.27
N ALA A 221 -5.32 26.28 15.41
CA ALA A 221 -4.07 26.89 14.96
C ALA A 221 -2.86 26.31 15.72
N GLY A 222 -1.90 25.77 15.00
CA GLY A 222 -0.67 25.15 15.54
C GLY A 222 -0.78 23.62 15.78
N ASP A 223 -1.97 23.04 15.71
CA ASP A 223 -2.12 21.58 15.84
C ASP A 223 -1.44 20.83 14.70
N ASP A 224 -1.42 21.40 13.50
CA ASP A 224 -0.77 20.85 12.32
C ASP A 224 0.73 20.61 12.53
N VAL A 225 1.43 21.57 13.17
CA VAL A 225 2.86 21.44 13.48
C VAL A 225 3.09 20.38 14.55
N ALA A 226 2.33 20.43 15.66
CA ALA A 226 2.47 19.47 16.75
C ALA A 226 2.16 18.02 16.30
N VAL A 227 1.13 17.85 15.47
CA VAL A 227 0.77 16.54 14.89
C VAL A 227 1.86 16.05 13.95
N ALA A 228 2.44 16.91 13.10
CA ALA A 228 3.52 16.53 12.20
C ALA A 228 4.80 16.10 12.95
N GLU A 229 5.16 16.80 14.02
CA GLU A 229 6.30 16.43 14.87
C GLU A 229 6.08 15.09 15.59
N ALA A 230 4.90 14.89 16.15
CA ALA A 230 4.52 13.64 16.80
C ALA A 230 4.51 12.47 15.80
N TYR A 231 4.00 12.70 14.59
CA TYR A 231 3.98 11.72 13.53
C TYR A 231 5.40 11.27 13.10
N GLU A 232 6.32 12.22 12.91
CA GLU A 232 7.72 11.91 12.59
C GLU A 232 8.39 11.08 13.70
N LEU A 233 8.15 11.42 14.97
CA LEU A 233 8.67 10.67 16.10
C LEU A 233 8.13 9.24 16.14
N LEU A 234 6.82 9.07 15.98
CA LEU A 234 6.16 7.75 15.98
C LEU A 234 6.64 6.87 14.83
N LEU A 235 6.76 7.43 13.62
CA LEU A 235 7.30 6.69 12.48
C LEU A 235 8.76 6.32 12.67
N SER A 236 9.59 7.23 13.21
CA SER A 236 10.99 6.94 13.51
C SER A 236 11.13 5.80 14.51
N ALA A 237 10.37 5.83 15.59
CA ALA A 237 10.34 4.77 16.58
C ALA A 237 9.86 3.43 15.99
N ARG A 238 8.82 3.45 15.17
CA ARG A 238 8.27 2.25 14.52
C ARG A 238 9.25 1.64 13.53
N VAL A 239 9.89 2.43 12.68
CA VAL A 239 10.90 1.97 11.72
C VAL A 239 12.04 1.29 12.44
N GLU A 240 12.57 1.93 13.49
CA GLU A 240 13.69 1.39 14.26
C GLU A 240 13.30 0.11 15.03
N LEU A 241 12.10 0.05 15.58
CA LEU A 241 11.59 -1.15 16.23
C LEU A 241 11.49 -2.33 15.26
N HIS A 242 10.93 -2.10 14.07
CA HIS A 242 10.83 -3.14 13.03
C HIS A 242 12.20 -3.60 12.53
N ARG A 243 13.17 -2.69 12.40
CA ARG A 243 14.56 -3.04 12.02
C ARG A 243 15.20 -3.95 13.05
N ARG A 244 15.06 -3.65 14.34
CA ARG A 244 15.70 -4.41 15.43
C ARG A 244 15.03 -5.73 15.72
N THR A 245 13.71 -5.79 15.60
CA THR A 245 12.94 -6.99 15.98
C THR A 245 12.68 -7.92 14.80
N GLY A 246 12.78 -7.43 13.56
CA GLY A 246 12.36 -8.16 12.36
C GLY A 246 10.84 -8.45 12.33
N ARG A 247 10.06 -7.79 13.18
CA ARG A 247 8.61 -8.04 13.33
C ARG A 247 7.83 -6.74 13.12
N ALA A 248 6.61 -6.86 12.60
CA ALA A 248 5.62 -5.79 12.63
C ALA A 248 5.17 -5.62 14.09
N ALA A 249 5.32 -4.41 14.62
CA ALA A 249 4.89 -4.01 15.97
C ALA A 249 3.75 -2.99 15.87
#